data_22c7a5b207b976c1c9bd8811e03ce588
#
_entry.id   22c7a5b207b976c1c9bd8811e03ce588
#
_cell.length_a   1.000
_cell.length_b   1.000
_cell.length_c   1.000
_cell.angle_alpha   90.00
_cell.angle_beta   90.00
_cell.angle_gamma   90.00
#
_symmetry.space_group_name_H-M   'P 1'
#
loop_
_entity.id
_entity.type
_entity.pdbx_description
1 polymer ?
#
loop_
_entity_poly.entity_id
_entity_poly.type
_entity_poly.pdbx_seq_one_letter_code
_entity_poly.pdbx_strand_id
1 'polypeptide(L)'
;MSASRKQVTENKMGLFSRWQPHYAAHNIATFPVLITAKAKRPAVTNYGKVGLPCSAELAGKRQFADANAFSFMTGPRSNITVLDVDTTDEQILADALIRHGPTQFVIRSASGKFHAYYRNNGERRRIRPWRGLPIDVLGAGGYVVAPPSKSAKGQYEIIQGGLDDLERLPVMRNLDLSKPEGAKDGERGQELFEHLMRAAHHVDCFDDLLDVGRTFADNCEPPMEDARVISTAQSVWGYTQRGENRFGRHGAWFPLDEVNSFIVDQTADQDAFWLLGFLRAHQGPDATFMCANGLGEKFGWHRIRLANARRRLIELGYFKPVRNAGRGSPAMFRWAPKRPLAMKH
;
A
#
# COMPACT_ATOMS: atom_id res chain seq x y z
N MET A 1 -19.14 24.02 -44.11
CA MET A 1 -19.66 24.35 -42.77
C MET A 1 -19.79 23.12 -41.82
N SER A 2 -19.48 21.89 -42.24
CA SER A 2 -19.65 20.65 -41.44
C SER A 2 -18.48 20.33 -40.49
N ALA A 3 -17.24 20.66 -40.85
CA ALA A 3 -16.05 20.33 -40.05
C ALA A 3 -15.93 21.13 -38.74
N SER A 4 -16.35 22.40 -38.73
CA SER A 4 -16.27 23.28 -37.57
C SER A 4 -17.24 22.89 -36.45
N ARG A 5 -18.40 22.33 -36.77
CA ARG A 5 -19.39 21.84 -35.78
C ARG A 5 -18.94 20.53 -35.11
N LYS A 6 -18.23 19.63 -35.79
CA LYS A 6 -17.71 18.41 -35.23
C LYS A 6 -16.58 18.71 -34.22
N GLN A 7 -15.65 19.62 -34.53
CA GLN A 7 -14.56 20.01 -33.62
C GLN A 7 -15.07 20.73 -32.35
N VAL A 8 -16.14 21.53 -32.43
CA VAL A 8 -16.73 22.24 -31.26
C VAL A 8 -17.46 21.27 -30.32
N THR A 9 -18.05 20.19 -30.86
CA THR A 9 -18.71 19.15 -30.05
C THR A 9 -17.69 18.22 -29.37
N GLU A 10 -16.59 17.90 -30.01
CA GLU A 10 -15.49 17.09 -29.42
C GLU A 10 -14.82 17.77 -28.24
N ASN A 11 -14.72 19.09 -28.24
CA ASN A 11 -14.12 19.86 -27.13
C ASN A 11 -14.98 19.93 -25.86
N LYS A 12 -16.27 19.52 -25.93
CA LYS A 12 -17.18 19.48 -24.76
C LYS A 12 -17.32 18.10 -24.12
N MET A 13 -16.76 17.05 -24.72
CA MET A 13 -16.81 15.70 -24.17
C MET A 13 -15.63 15.45 -23.23
N GLY A 14 -15.89 14.84 -22.06
CA GLY A 14 -14.87 14.41 -21.11
C GLY A 14 -13.91 13.37 -21.70
N LEU A 15 -12.79 13.14 -21.02
CA LEU A 15 -11.75 12.23 -21.50
C LEU A 15 -12.26 10.80 -21.68
N PHE A 16 -13.10 10.30 -20.77
CA PHE A 16 -13.68 8.96 -20.86
C PHE A 16 -14.41 8.74 -22.18
N SER A 17 -15.40 9.62 -22.49
CA SER A 17 -16.22 9.48 -23.72
C SER A 17 -15.40 9.60 -25.00
N ARG A 18 -14.32 10.42 -24.98
CA ARG A 18 -13.42 10.57 -26.13
C ARG A 18 -12.50 9.37 -26.36
N TRP A 19 -11.99 8.80 -25.27
CA TRP A 19 -10.96 7.77 -25.34
C TRP A 19 -11.49 6.34 -25.28
N GLN A 20 -12.74 6.14 -24.83
CA GLN A 20 -13.36 4.82 -24.82
C GLN A 20 -13.31 4.12 -26.19
N PRO A 21 -13.64 4.78 -27.34
CA PRO A 21 -13.56 4.13 -28.65
C PRO A 21 -12.15 3.69 -29.04
N HIS A 22 -11.12 4.46 -28.63
CA HIS A 22 -9.72 4.10 -28.90
C HIS A 22 -9.33 2.83 -28.15
N TYR A 23 -9.68 2.72 -26.87
CA TYR A 23 -9.43 1.50 -26.10
C TYR A 23 -10.26 0.31 -26.60
N ALA A 24 -11.50 0.54 -26.99
CA ALA A 24 -12.37 -0.48 -27.55
C ALA A 24 -11.82 -1.08 -28.85
N ALA A 25 -11.12 -0.29 -29.67
CA ALA A 25 -10.46 -0.75 -30.89
C ALA A 25 -9.36 -1.81 -30.58
N HIS A 26 -8.78 -1.78 -29.37
CA HIS A 26 -7.82 -2.77 -28.87
C HIS A 26 -8.48 -3.83 -27.96
N ASN A 27 -9.81 -4.03 -28.05
CA ASN A 27 -10.58 -4.99 -27.26
C ASN A 27 -10.53 -4.71 -25.73
N ILE A 28 -10.30 -3.49 -25.31
CA ILE A 28 -10.25 -3.08 -23.90
C ILE A 28 -11.52 -2.35 -23.52
N ALA A 29 -12.35 -2.98 -22.67
CA ALA A 29 -13.56 -2.37 -22.09
C ALA A 29 -13.18 -1.45 -20.93
N THR A 30 -13.48 -0.17 -21.07
CA THR A 30 -13.20 0.86 -20.07
C THR A 30 -14.43 1.26 -19.28
N PHE A 31 -14.25 1.82 -18.10
CA PHE A 31 -15.32 2.37 -17.25
C PHE A 31 -14.86 3.65 -16.55
N PRO A 32 -15.78 4.58 -16.24
CA PRO A 32 -15.43 5.84 -15.62
C PRO A 32 -15.01 5.67 -14.16
N VAL A 33 -14.06 6.50 -13.72
CA VAL A 33 -13.50 6.52 -12.37
C VAL A 33 -13.63 7.91 -11.78
N LEU A 34 -13.99 7.99 -10.52
CA LEU A 34 -13.94 9.22 -9.72
C LEU A 34 -12.60 9.26 -8.98
N ILE A 35 -11.79 10.27 -9.29
CA ILE A 35 -10.53 10.53 -8.60
C ILE A 35 -10.70 11.82 -7.80
N THR A 36 -10.64 11.68 -6.47
CA THR A 36 -10.64 12.79 -5.52
C THR A 36 -9.27 12.92 -4.86
N ALA A 37 -9.07 13.96 -4.05
CA ALA A 37 -7.82 14.11 -3.29
C ALA A 37 -7.56 12.93 -2.32
N LYS A 38 -8.62 12.26 -1.86
CA LYS A 38 -8.58 11.21 -0.82
C LYS A 38 -8.84 9.79 -1.33
N ALA A 39 -9.45 9.64 -2.51
CA ALA A 39 -9.86 8.33 -3.00
C ALA A 39 -9.89 8.25 -4.53
N LYS A 40 -9.66 7.05 -5.03
CA LYS A 40 -9.79 6.67 -6.43
C LYS A 40 -10.73 5.45 -6.47
N ARG A 41 -11.90 5.60 -7.06
CA ARG A 41 -12.92 4.54 -7.08
C ARG A 41 -13.67 4.50 -8.41
N PRO A 42 -14.11 3.32 -8.88
CA PRO A 42 -15.02 3.20 -10.00
C PRO A 42 -16.30 4.02 -9.77
N ALA A 43 -16.76 4.71 -10.82
CA ALA A 43 -17.98 5.50 -10.76
C ALA A 43 -19.25 4.65 -11.03
N VAL A 44 -19.06 3.35 -11.26
CA VAL A 44 -20.13 2.39 -11.56
C VAL A 44 -20.03 1.17 -10.66
N THR A 45 -21.16 0.62 -10.27
CA THR A 45 -21.24 -0.69 -9.60
C THR A 45 -20.98 -1.82 -10.59
N ASN A 46 -20.52 -2.97 -10.10
CA ASN A 46 -20.21 -4.13 -10.94
C ASN A 46 -19.23 -3.84 -12.09
N TYR A 47 -18.33 -2.89 -11.91
CA TYR A 47 -17.31 -2.50 -12.89
C TYR A 47 -16.50 -3.71 -13.41
N GLY A 48 -16.27 -4.73 -12.58
CA GLY A 48 -15.62 -5.97 -12.97
C GLY A 48 -16.37 -6.77 -14.06
N LYS A 49 -17.65 -6.46 -14.34
CA LYS A 49 -18.46 -7.10 -15.37
C LYS A 49 -18.61 -6.26 -16.65
N VAL A 50 -18.04 -5.05 -16.69
CA VAL A 50 -18.11 -4.16 -17.86
C VAL A 50 -17.40 -4.81 -19.05
N GLY A 51 -18.18 -5.12 -20.10
CA GLY A 51 -17.68 -5.56 -21.40
C GLY A 51 -17.72 -4.42 -22.44
N LEU A 52 -17.26 -4.65 -23.67
CA LEU A 52 -17.20 -3.64 -24.72
C LEU A 52 -18.53 -2.94 -24.99
N PRO A 53 -19.68 -3.65 -25.14
CA PRO A 53 -20.97 -2.99 -25.36
C PRO A 53 -21.35 -2.08 -24.19
N CYS A 54 -21.20 -2.55 -22.95
CA CYS A 54 -21.50 -1.77 -21.76
C CYS A 54 -20.55 -0.56 -21.63
N SER A 55 -19.26 -0.72 -21.95
CA SER A 55 -18.28 0.37 -21.99
C SER A 55 -18.71 1.49 -22.94
N ALA A 56 -19.14 1.15 -24.16
CA ALA A 56 -19.64 2.12 -25.13
C ALA A 56 -20.94 2.81 -24.66
N GLU A 57 -21.87 2.07 -24.06
CA GLU A 57 -23.05 2.63 -23.45
C GLU A 57 -22.74 3.61 -22.32
N LEU A 58 -21.82 3.26 -21.44
CA LEU A 58 -21.38 4.15 -20.35
C LEU A 58 -20.74 5.43 -20.87
N ALA A 59 -19.94 5.35 -21.93
CA ALA A 59 -19.32 6.52 -22.56
C ALA A 59 -20.33 7.49 -23.20
N GLY A 60 -21.50 6.97 -23.63
CA GLY A 60 -22.61 7.76 -24.14
C GLY A 60 -23.54 8.35 -23.07
N LYS A 61 -23.45 7.90 -21.81
CA LYS A 61 -24.34 8.38 -20.74
C LYS A 61 -24.02 9.79 -20.30
N ARG A 62 -25.08 10.66 -20.26
CA ARG A 62 -24.96 12.07 -19.87
C ARG A 62 -24.27 12.26 -18.48
N GLN A 63 -24.53 11.35 -17.57
CA GLN A 63 -23.94 11.40 -16.21
C GLN A 63 -22.42 11.24 -16.18
N PHE A 64 -21.80 10.72 -17.25
CA PHE A 64 -20.36 10.55 -17.38
C PHE A 64 -19.76 11.44 -18.47
N ALA A 65 -20.55 12.37 -19.02
CA ALA A 65 -20.13 13.26 -20.12
C ALA A 65 -18.87 14.07 -19.78
N ASP A 66 -18.70 14.44 -18.51
CA ASP A 66 -17.56 15.22 -18.02
C ASP A 66 -16.48 14.38 -17.33
N ALA A 67 -16.55 13.02 -17.40
CA ALA A 67 -15.61 12.16 -16.75
C ALA A 67 -14.20 12.32 -17.34
N ASN A 68 -13.27 12.78 -16.50
CA ASN A 68 -11.88 13.02 -16.88
C ASN A 68 -10.91 11.88 -16.46
N ALA A 69 -11.45 10.80 -15.91
CA ALA A 69 -10.68 9.61 -15.56
C ALA A 69 -11.48 8.34 -15.89
N PHE A 70 -10.78 7.33 -16.35
CA PHE A 70 -11.34 6.03 -16.67
C PHE A 70 -10.31 4.93 -16.42
N SER A 71 -10.82 3.72 -16.25
CA SER A 71 -10.04 2.52 -15.94
C SER A 71 -10.47 1.36 -16.82
N PHE A 72 -9.69 0.30 -16.81
CA PHE A 72 -10.07 -1.00 -17.33
C PHE A 72 -9.62 -2.11 -16.40
N MET A 73 -10.30 -3.27 -16.45
CA MET A 73 -9.92 -4.45 -15.69
C MET A 73 -8.64 -5.05 -16.25
N THR A 74 -7.68 -5.37 -15.40
CA THR A 74 -6.49 -6.13 -15.75
C THR A 74 -6.77 -7.65 -15.73
N GLY A 75 -5.82 -8.45 -16.18
CA GLY A 75 -5.96 -9.89 -16.27
C GLY A 75 -6.61 -10.38 -17.56
N PRO A 76 -7.32 -11.54 -17.54
CA PRO A 76 -7.85 -12.18 -18.75
C PRO A 76 -8.83 -11.33 -19.56
N ARG A 77 -9.51 -10.35 -18.94
CA ARG A 77 -10.50 -9.50 -19.63
C ARG A 77 -9.92 -8.54 -20.64
N SER A 78 -8.77 -7.96 -20.35
CA SER A 78 -8.02 -7.09 -21.25
C SER A 78 -6.81 -7.77 -21.87
N ASN A 79 -6.50 -8.98 -21.41
CA ASN A 79 -5.26 -9.68 -21.72
C ASN A 79 -4.00 -8.89 -21.26
N ILE A 80 -4.13 -8.04 -20.23
CA ILE A 80 -3.07 -7.17 -19.73
C ILE A 80 -2.82 -7.44 -18.25
N THR A 81 -1.54 -7.60 -17.90
CA THR A 81 -1.02 -7.50 -16.54
C THR A 81 -0.19 -6.23 -16.43
N VAL A 82 -0.36 -5.49 -15.34
CA VAL A 82 0.41 -4.27 -15.08
C VAL A 82 1.30 -4.47 -13.87
N LEU A 83 2.56 -4.14 -14.04
CA LEU A 83 3.51 -3.97 -12.96
C LEU A 83 3.41 -2.52 -12.48
N ASP A 84 2.77 -2.31 -11.33
CA ASP A 84 2.57 -0.99 -10.73
C ASP A 84 3.73 -0.68 -9.80
N VAL A 85 4.63 0.20 -10.27
CA VAL A 85 5.82 0.66 -9.54
C VAL A 85 5.44 1.90 -8.72
N ASP A 86 5.12 1.69 -7.46
CA ASP A 86 4.51 2.65 -6.54
C ASP A 86 5.54 3.64 -5.94
N THR A 87 6.47 4.12 -6.79
CA THR A 87 7.50 5.12 -6.49
C THR A 87 7.79 5.97 -7.72
N THR A 88 8.36 7.16 -7.50
CA THR A 88 8.87 8.05 -8.56
C THR A 88 10.34 7.77 -8.90
N ASP A 89 10.95 6.79 -8.25
CA ASP A 89 12.34 6.38 -8.48
C ASP A 89 12.44 5.57 -9.78
N GLU A 90 13.05 6.18 -10.81
CA GLU A 90 13.25 5.56 -12.12
C GLU A 90 14.20 4.36 -12.06
N GLN A 91 15.09 4.29 -11.06
CA GLN A 91 15.99 3.15 -10.91
C GLN A 91 15.20 1.89 -10.52
N ILE A 92 14.19 2.01 -9.67
CA ILE A 92 13.33 0.87 -9.30
C ILE A 92 12.53 0.39 -10.52
N LEU A 93 12.05 1.30 -11.37
CA LEU A 93 11.44 0.91 -12.64
C LEU A 93 12.44 0.17 -13.55
N ALA A 94 13.65 0.70 -13.71
CA ALA A 94 14.69 0.07 -14.54
C ALA A 94 15.04 -1.33 -14.04
N ASP A 95 15.24 -1.51 -12.74
CA ASP A 95 15.53 -2.80 -12.12
C ASP A 95 14.37 -3.79 -12.29
N ALA A 96 13.12 -3.29 -12.21
CA ALA A 96 11.94 -4.10 -12.47
C ALA A 96 11.86 -4.56 -13.93
N LEU A 97 12.16 -3.68 -14.90
CA LEU A 97 12.20 -4.02 -16.31
C LEU A 97 13.34 -5.00 -16.66
N ILE A 98 14.49 -4.89 -15.99
CA ILE A 98 15.59 -5.87 -16.13
C ILE A 98 15.13 -7.24 -15.61
N ARG A 99 14.50 -7.28 -14.45
CA ARG A 99 14.06 -8.52 -13.78
C ARG A 99 12.92 -9.21 -14.53
N HIS A 100 11.91 -8.45 -14.95
CA HIS A 100 10.67 -8.99 -15.50
C HIS A 100 10.60 -8.93 -17.03
N GLY A 101 11.63 -8.39 -17.66
CA GLY A 101 11.77 -8.20 -19.10
C GLY A 101 11.30 -6.80 -19.54
N PRO A 102 11.90 -6.27 -20.61
CA PRO A 102 11.48 -4.99 -21.18
C PRO A 102 10.06 -5.10 -21.75
N THR A 103 9.31 -4.02 -21.67
CA THR A 103 8.02 -3.88 -22.34
C THR A 103 8.01 -2.65 -23.24
N GLN A 104 7.14 -2.67 -24.27
CA GLN A 104 6.97 -1.55 -25.19
C GLN A 104 6.02 -0.48 -24.67
N PHE A 105 5.26 -0.75 -23.57
CA PHE A 105 4.26 0.18 -23.10
C PHE A 105 4.45 0.50 -21.62
N VAL A 106 4.88 1.74 -21.37
CA VAL A 106 5.07 2.26 -20.00
C VAL A 106 4.34 3.59 -19.86
N ILE A 107 3.63 3.78 -18.75
CA ILE A 107 3.00 5.04 -18.43
C ILE A 107 3.57 5.65 -17.15
N ARG A 108 3.47 6.97 -17.05
CA ARG A 108 3.63 7.72 -15.81
C ARG A 108 2.25 8.09 -15.27
N SER A 109 1.98 7.74 -14.03
CA SER A 109 0.72 8.09 -13.36
C SER A 109 0.69 9.57 -12.99
N ALA A 110 -0.49 10.09 -12.65
CA ALA A 110 -0.69 11.47 -12.25
C ALA A 110 0.14 11.90 -11.00
N SER A 111 0.64 10.95 -10.22
CA SER A 111 1.53 11.19 -9.07
C SER A 111 3.01 10.97 -9.38
N GLY A 112 3.36 10.76 -10.66
CA GLY A 112 4.75 10.56 -11.09
C GLY A 112 5.27 9.13 -10.97
N LYS A 113 4.43 8.19 -10.51
CA LYS A 113 4.76 6.76 -10.39
C LYS A 113 4.60 6.05 -11.73
N PHE A 114 5.01 4.78 -11.87
CA PHE A 114 5.08 4.12 -13.17
C PHE A 114 4.21 2.86 -13.23
N HIS A 115 3.64 2.59 -14.41
CA HIS A 115 3.03 1.30 -14.74
C HIS A 115 3.70 0.74 -15.98
N ALA A 116 4.23 -0.49 -15.90
CA ALA A 116 4.78 -1.23 -17.02
C ALA A 116 3.78 -2.34 -17.41
N TYR A 117 3.40 -2.38 -18.69
CA TYR A 117 2.32 -3.23 -19.19
C TYR A 117 2.87 -4.49 -19.83
N TYR A 118 2.27 -5.62 -19.52
CA TYR A 118 2.63 -6.94 -20.05
C TYR A 118 1.39 -7.68 -20.51
N ARG A 119 1.56 -8.65 -21.42
CA ARG A 119 0.49 -9.57 -21.77
C ARG A 119 0.20 -10.49 -20.60
N ASN A 120 -1.08 -10.61 -20.22
CA ASN A 120 -1.48 -11.51 -19.14
C ASN A 120 -1.18 -12.98 -19.50
N ASN A 121 -0.58 -13.67 -18.55
CA ASN A 121 -0.26 -15.10 -18.65
C ASN A 121 -0.73 -15.84 -17.39
N GLY A 122 -1.93 -15.48 -16.89
CA GLY A 122 -2.52 -16.09 -15.71
C GLY A 122 -2.19 -15.41 -14.38
N GLU A 123 -1.46 -14.26 -14.43
CA GLU A 123 -1.16 -13.52 -13.22
C GLU A 123 -2.44 -13.02 -12.57
N ARG A 124 -2.48 -13.12 -11.24
CA ARG A 124 -3.50 -12.52 -10.38
C ARG A 124 -2.99 -11.22 -9.76
N ARG A 125 -3.90 -10.41 -9.24
CA ARG A 125 -3.53 -9.24 -8.45
C ARG A 125 -2.74 -9.66 -7.22
N ARG A 126 -1.58 -9.03 -6.98
CA ARG A 126 -0.73 -9.20 -5.79
C ARG A 126 -0.15 -7.88 -5.34
N ILE A 127 -0.35 -7.55 -4.09
CA ILE A 127 0.17 -6.33 -3.46
C ILE A 127 1.52 -6.66 -2.83
N ARG A 128 2.54 -5.89 -3.21
CA ARG A 128 3.92 -6.00 -2.69
C ARG A 128 4.45 -7.45 -2.65
N PRO A 129 4.38 -8.22 -3.77
CA PRO A 129 4.81 -9.63 -3.77
C PRO A 129 6.30 -9.79 -3.44
N TRP A 130 7.11 -8.76 -3.65
CA TRP A 130 8.54 -8.76 -3.34
C TRP A 130 8.84 -7.88 -2.14
N ARG A 131 9.40 -8.49 -1.11
CA ARG A 131 9.71 -7.81 0.16
C ARG A 131 10.62 -6.60 -0.07
N GLY A 132 10.22 -5.45 0.45
CA GLY A 132 11.01 -4.21 0.40
C GLY A 132 10.93 -3.45 -0.94
N LEU A 133 10.26 -4.00 -1.96
CA LEU A 133 10.06 -3.29 -3.23
C LEU A 133 8.66 -2.67 -3.29
N PRO A 134 8.54 -1.39 -3.68
CA PRO A 134 7.26 -0.71 -3.85
C PRO A 134 6.62 -1.08 -5.20
N ILE A 135 6.34 -2.37 -5.41
CA ILE A 135 5.85 -2.87 -6.70
C ILE A 135 4.68 -3.81 -6.46
N ASP A 136 3.59 -3.56 -7.18
CA ASP A 136 2.39 -4.41 -7.20
C ASP A 136 2.23 -5.09 -8.56
N VAL A 137 1.62 -6.27 -8.58
CA VAL A 137 1.22 -6.96 -9.81
C VAL A 137 -0.30 -6.86 -9.94
N LEU A 138 -0.77 -6.16 -10.94
CA LEU A 138 -2.19 -6.02 -11.25
C LEU A 138 -2.55 -6.96 -12.40
N GLY A 139 -2.90 -8.20 -12.04
CA GLY A 139 -3.40 -9.23 -12.94
C GLY A 139 -4.92 -9.41 -12.79
N ALA A 140 -5.40 -10.66 -12.84
CA ALA A 140 -6.81 -10.98 -12.63
C ALA A 140 -7.30 -10.46 -11.27
N GLY A 141 -8.46 -9.79 -11.27
CA GLY A 141 -9.05 -9.15 -10.09
C GLY A 141 -8.56 -7.71 -9.83
N GLY A 142 -7.62 -7.19 -10.64
CA GLY A 142 -7.17 -5.82 -10.58
C GLY A 142 -7.82 -4.92 -11.63
N TYR A 143 -7.66 -3.60 -11.45
CA TYR A 143 -7.96 -2.60 -12.48
C TYR A 143 -6.89 -1.51 -12.45
N VAL A 144 -6.75 -0.78 -13.53
CA VAL A 144 -5.76 0.29 -13.65
C VAL A 144 -6.40 1.53 -14.28
N VAL A 145 -6.01 2.71 -13.78
CA VAL A 145 -6.40 3.98 -14.42
C VAL A 145 -5.59 4.14 -15.70
N ALA A 146 -6.31 4.36 -16.79
CA ALA A 146 -5.73 4.41 -18.12
C ALA A 146 -5.36 5.84 -18.54
N PRO A 147 -4.26 6.04 -19.29
CA PRO A 147 -3.97 7.33 -19.90
C PRO A 147 -5.01 7.68 -21.00
N PRO A 148 -5.32 8.97 -21.20
CA PRO A 148 -4.75 10.14 -20.56
C PRO A 148 -5.61 10.69 -19.40
N SER A 149 -6.12 9.83 -18.53
CA SER A 149 -6.92 10.25 -17.36
C SER A 149 -6.25 11.38 -16.59
N LYS A 150 -7.08 12.26 -16.00
CA LYS A 150 -6.62 13.41 -15.20
C LYS A 150 -7.11 13.33 -13.78
N SER A 151 -6.29 13.85 -12.87
CA SER A 151 -6.62 14.05 -11.46
C SER A 151 -6.11 15.41 -10.97
N ALA A 152 -6.38 15.76 -9.73
CA ALA A 152 -5.82 16.96 -9.11
C ALA A 152 -4.28 16.92 -8.99
N LYS A 153 -3.67 15.74 -9.05
CA LYS A 153 -2.20 15.54 -8.95
C LYS A 153 -1.49 15.65 -10.30
N GLY A 154 -2.22 15.59 -11.42
CA GLY A 154 -1.65 15.59 -12.76
C GLY A 154 -2.43 14.71 -13.73
N GLN A 155 -1.76 14.29 -14.79
CA GLN A 155 -2.30 13.47 -15.86
C GLN A 155 -1.54 12.14 -15.93
N TYR A 156 -2.23 11.08 -16.34
CA TYR A 156 -1.61 9.81 -16.72
C TYR A 156 -1.09 9.94 -18.15
N GLU A 157 0.18 9.67 -18.35
CA GLU A 157 0.87 9.88 -19.64
C GLU A 157 1.57 8.62 -20.11
N ILE A 158 1.46 8.34 -21.41
CA ILE A 158 2.28 7.29 -22.04
C ILE A 158 3.69 7.88 -22.19
N ILE A 159 4.68 7.29 -21.52
CA ILE A 159 6.08 7.72 -21.60
C ILE A 159 6.91 6.81 -22.51
N GLN A 160 6.38 5.64 -22.85
CA GLN A 160 6.99 4.73 -23.83
C GLN A 160 5.88 3.99 -24.58
N GLY A 161 5.97 3.94 -25.90
CA GLY A 161 5.03 3.25 -26.78
C GLY A 161 3.78 4.04 -27.13
N GLY A 162 2.75 3.33 -27.59
CA GLY A 162 1.45 3.84 -27.99
C GLY A 162 0.37 2.78 -27.81
N LEU A 163 -0.93 3.13 -28.02
CA LEU A 163 -2.02 2.18 -27.85
C LEU A 163 -1.91 0.93 -28.75
N ASP A 164 -1.31 1.09 -29.95
CA ASP A 164 -1.08 -0.03 -30.89
C ASP A 164 -0.12 -1.10 -30.33
N ASP A 165 0.73 -0.72 -29.35
CA ASP A 165 1.64 -1.66 -28.71
C ASP A 165 0.93 -2.56 -27.70
N LEU A 166 -0.29 -2.24 -27.27
CA LEU A 166 -1.10 -3.07 -26.37
C LEU A 166 -1.41 -4.45 -26.94
N GLU A 167 -1.40 -4.61 -28.26
CA GLU A 167 -1.61 -5.90 -28.93
C GLU A 167 -0.37 -6.79 -28.95
N ARG A 168 0.82 -6.19 -28.74
CA ARG A 168 2.13 -6.83 -28.87
C ARG A 168 2.91 -6.91 -27.56
N LEU A 169 2.23 -6.75 -26.44
CA LEU A 169 2.86 -6.78 -25.13
C LEU A 169 3.61 -8.11 -24.89
N PRO A 170 4.83 -8.08 -24.33
CA PRO A 170 5.56 -9.27 -23.94
C PRO A 170 4.91 -9.91 -22.72
N VAL A 171 5.15 -11.19 -22.49
CA VAL A 171 4.85 -11.87 -21.22
C VAL A 171 5.90 -11.48 -20.17
N MET A 172 5.47 -11.24 -18.95
CA MET A 172 6.34 -10.96 -17.83
C MET A 172 7.23 -12.19 -17.52
N ARG A 173 8.52 -11.97 -17.30
CA ARG A 173 9.50 -13.02 -16.97
C ARG A 173 9.69 -13.09 -15.44
N ASN A 174 10.24 -14.20 -14.97
CA ASN A 174 10.70 -14.37 -13.58
C ASN A 174 9.65 -14.01 -12.52
N LEU A 175 8.41 -14.39 -12.79
CA LEU A 175 7.39 -14.42 -11.76
C LEU A 175 7.62 -15.66 -10.87
N ASP A 176 8.74 -15.68 -10.15
CA ASP A 176 8.85 -16.58 -9.00
C ASP A 176 7.97 -16.01 -7.88
N LEU A 177 6.69 -16.14 -8.12
CA LEU A 177 5.65 -15.96 -7.15
C LEU A 177 5.48 -17.33 -6.49
N SER A 178 6.50 -17.78 -5.72
CA SER A 178 6.32 -18.88 -4.81
C SER A 178 4.97 -18.67 -4.13
N LYS A 179 4.06 -19.66 -4.23
CA LYS A 179 2.78 -19.60 -3.50
C LYS A 179 3.15 -19.20 -2.08
N PRO A 180 2.57 -18.13 -1.49
CA PRO A 180 2.70 -17.96 -0.06
C PRO A 180 2.28 -19.30 0.53
N GLU A 181 3.10 -19.88 1.40
CA GLU A 181 2.72 -21.11 2.11
C GLU A 181 1.35 -20.83 2.71
N GLY A 182 0.35 -21.53 2.20
CA GLY A 182 -1.02 -21.38 2.65
C GLY A 182 -1.08 -21.79 4.12
N ALA A 183 -1.73 -21.00 4.95
CA ALA A 183 -1.90 -21.24 6.36
C ALA A 183 -2.50 -22.63 6.61
N LYS A 184 -1.97 -23.34 7.59
CA LYS A 184 -2.47 -24.64 8.05
C LYS A 184 -3.87 -24.51 8.65
N ASP A 185 -4.63 -25.59 8.62
CA ASP A 185 -5.97 -25.64 9.21
C ASP A 185 -5.91 -25.28 10.71
N GLY A 186 -6.72 -24.29 11.12
CA GLY A 186 -6.72 -23.71 12.48
C GLY A 186 -6.04 -22.33 12.60
N GLU A 187 -5.02 -22.02 11.82
CA GLU A 187 -4.28 -20.75 11.86
C GLU A 187 -4.73 -19.74 10.79
N ARG A 188 -5.41 -20.21 9.74
CA ARG A 188 -5.83 -19.44 8.57
C ARG A 188 -6.54 -18.12 8.88
N GLY A 189 -7.37 -18.11 9.92
CA GLY A 189 -8.11 -16.91 10.29
C GLY A 189 -7.23 -15.80 10.86
N GLN A 190 -6.26 -16.16 11.67
CA GLN A 190 -5.31 -15.20 12.24
C GLN A 190 -4.33 -14.72 11.16
N GLU A 191 -3.84 -15.61 10.32
CA GLU A 191 -2.93 -15.24 9.23
C GLU A 191 -3.60 -14.34 8.19
N LEU A 192 -4.86 -14.60 7.84
CA LEU A 192 -5.65 -13.71 7.01
C LEU A 192 -5.78 -12.31 7.66
N PHE A 193 -6.10 -12.26 8.95
CA PHE A 193 -6.22 -11.00 9.68
C PHE A 193 -4.91 -10.23 9.65
N GLU A 194 -3.79 -10.88 9.97
CA GLU A 194 -2.47 -10.28 9.97
C GLU A 194 -2.03 -9.82 8.55
N HIS A 195 -2.33 -10.64 7.55
CA HIS A 195 -2.06 -10.31 6.15
C HIS A 195 -2.83 -9.05 5.72
N LEU A 196 -4.12 -8.98 6.04
CA LEU A 196 -4.96 -7.83 5.72
C LEU A 196 -4.57 -6.59 6.51
N MET A 197 -4.17 -6.71 7.78
CA MET A 197 -3.70 -5.59 8.58
C MET A 197 -2.45 -4.93 7.96
N ARG A 198 -1.52 -5.72 7.41
CA ARG A 198 -0.35 -5.21 6.67
C ARG A 198 -0.76 -4.58 5.33
N ALA A 199 -1.63 -5.25 4.59
CA ALA A 199 -2.07 -4.81 3.26
C ALA A 199 -2.87 -3.50 3.33
N ALA A 200 -3.65 -3.29 4.40
CA ALA A 200 -4.51 -2.12 4.57
C ALA A 200 -3.77 -0.77 4.60
N HIS A 201 -2.45 -0.78 4.80
CA HIS A 201 -1.62 0.43 4.70
C HIS A 201 -1.29 0.83 3.25
N HIS A 202 -1.56 -0.06 2.29
CA HIS A 202 -1.13 0.06 0.90
C HIS A 202 -2.29 0.05 -0.09
N VAL A 203 -3.52 -0.01 0.40
CA VAL A 203 -4.73 0.00 -0.42
C VAL A 203 -5.51 1.30 -0.21
N ASP A 204 -6.19 1.76 -1.24
CA ASP A 204 -6.90 3.04 -1.23
C ASP A 204 -8.37 2.91 -0.78
N CYS A 205 -8.96 1.71 -0.87
CA CYS A 205 -10.36 1.48 -0.52
C CYS A 205 -10.60 0.07 0.04
N PHE A 206 -11.81 -0.13 0.59
CA PHE A 206 -12.23 -1.43 1.14
C PHE A 206 -12.26 -2.54 0.10
N ASP A 207 -12.70 -2.25 -1.12
CA ASP A 207 -12.79 -3.25 -2.19
C ASP A 207 -11.39 -3.79 -2.56
N ASP A 208 -10.39 -2.92 -2.54
CA ASP A 208 -8.99 -3.30 -2.74
C ASP A 208 -8.49 -4.24 -1.63
N LEU A 209 -8.84 -3.94 -0.38
CA LEU A 209 -8.48 -4.79 0.75
C LEU A 209 -9.19 -6.16 0.67
N LEU A 210 -10.45 -6.17 0.27
CA LEU A 210 -11.23 -7.40 0.09
C LEU A 210 -10.63 -8.29 -1.00
N ASP A 211 -10.19 -7.72 -2.11
CA ASP A 211 -9.53 -8.46 -3.19
C ASP A 211 -8.20 -9.09 -2.74
N VAL A 212 -7.44 -8.39 -1.89
CA VAL A 212 -6.25 -8.95 -1.23
C VAL A 212 -6.63 -10.16 -0.36
N GLY A 213 -7.70 -10.03 0.43
CA GLY A 213 -8.20 -11.12 1.27
C GLY A 213 -8.64 -12.34 0.48
N ARG A 214 -9.36 -12.14 -0.63
CA ARG A 214 -9.78 -13.22 -1.53
C ARG A 214 -8.59 -13.92 -2.18
N THR A 215 -7.59 -13.15 -2.60
CA THR A 215 -6.34 -13.73 -3.14
C THR A 215 -5.63 -14.60 -2.11
N PHE A 216 -5.58 -14.17 -0.85
CA PHE A 216 -5.03 -14.99 0.24
C PHE A 216 -5.86 -16.26 0.44
N ALA A 217 -7.19 -16.13 0.51
CA ALA A 217 -8.12 -17.24 0.73
C ALA A 217 -8.05 -18.33 -0.35
N ASP A 218 -7.90 -17.92 -1.60
CA ASP A 218 -7.74 -18.82 -2.75
C ASP A 218 -6.44 -19.65 -2.71
N ASN A 219 -5.43 -19.14 -1.99
CA ASN A 219 -4.15 -19.83 -1.84
C ASN A 219 -4.12 -20.75 -0.59
N CYS A 220 -5.15 -20.72 0.25
CA CYS A 220 -5.28 -21.63 1.39
C CYS A 220 -5.73 -23.03 0.93
N GLU A 221 -5.35 -24.05 1.70
CA GLU A 221 -5.75 -25.43 1.44
C GLU A 221 -6.40 -26.05 2.69
N PRO A 222 -7.73 -26.31 2.67
CA PRO A 222 -8.70 -25.92 1.64
C PRO A 222 -8.94 -24.42 1.56
N PRO A 223 -9.49 -23.89 0.45
CA PRO A 223 -9.81 -22.46 0.32
C PRO A 223 -10.73 -21.97 1.44
N MET A 224 -10.60 -20.68 1.81
CA MET A 224 -11.45 -20.08 2.86
C MET A 224 -12.78 -19.62 2.29
N GLU A 225 -13.83 -19.70 3.11
CA GLU A 225 -15.15 -19.18 2.76
C GLU A 225 -15.15 -17.65 2.57
N ASP A 226 -15.76 -17.15 1.50
CA ASP A 226 -15.82 -15.72 1.15
C ASP A 226 -16.46 -14.89 2.26
N ALA A 227 -17.47 -15.41 2.96
CA ALA A 227 -18.11 -14.74 4.09
C ALA A 227 -17.11 -14.43 5.22
N ARG A 228 -16.17 -15.34 5.50
CA ARG A 228 -15.13 -15.13 6.50
C ARG A 228 -14.10 -14.09 6.04
N VAL A 229 -13.75 -14.12 4.76
CA VAL A 229 -12.85 -13.11 4.16
C VAL A 229 -13.46 -11.71 4.26
N ILE A 230 -14.73 -11.56 3.88
CA ILE A 230 -15.47 -10.30 3.96
C ILE A 230 -15.50 -9.76 5.39
N SER A 231 -15.88 -10.60 6.37
CA SER A 231 -15.99 -10.16 7.78
C SER A 231 -14.64 -9.75 8.35
N THR A 232 -13.57 -10.46 8.01
CA THR A 232 -12.21 -10.13 8.44
C THR A 232 -11.73 -8.82 7.79
N ALA A 233 -11.96 -8.64 6.50
CA ALA A 233 -11.62 -7.42 5.78
C ALA A 233 -12.38 -6.20 6.34
N GLN A 234 -13.67 -6.33 6.68
CA GLN A 234 -14.46 -5.27 7.31
C GLN A 234 -13.89 -4.86 8.67
N SER A 235 -13.51 -5.83 9.50
CA SER A 235 -12.89 -5.58 10.79
C SER A 235 -11.58 -4.81 10.64
N VAL A 236 -10.69 -5.28 9.75
CA VAL A 236 -9.40 -4.64 9.46
C VAL A 236 -9.57 -3.24 8.90
N TRP A 237 -10.51 -3.05 7.98
CA TRP A 237 -10.80 -1.73 7.41
C TRP A 237 -11.30 -0.75 8.48
N GLY A 238 -12.12 -1.22 9.41
CA GLY A 238 -12.54 -0.44 10.57
C GLY A 238 -11.37 0.03 11.43
N TYR A 239 -10.40 -0.83 11.74
CA TYR A 239 -9.16 -0.42 12.43
C TYR A 239 -8.36 0.62 11.64
N THR A 240 -8.27 0.45 10.33
CA THR A 240 -7.54 1.37 9.46
C THR A 240 -8.19 2.76 9.40
N GLN A 241 -9.52 2.80 9.27
CA GLN A 241 -10.27 4.07 9.25
C GLN A 241 -10.18 4.86 10.55
N ARG A 242 -10.12 4.17 11.70
CA ARG A 242 -9.93 4.80 13.01
C ARG A 242 -8.48 5.16 13.33
N GLY A 243 -7.53 4.84 12.43
CA GLY A 243 -6.10 5.06 12.68
C GLY A 243 -5.49 4.10 13.71
N GLU A 244 -6.18 3.03 14.04
CA GLU A 244 -5.78 2.02 15.04
C GLU A 244 -4.94 0.89 14.44
N ASN A 245 -4.89 0.76 13.12
CA ASN A 245 -4.07 -0.25 12.45
C ASN A 245 -2.58 0.12 12.54
N ARG A 246 -1.87 -0.58 13.40
CA ARG A 246 -0.42 -0.42 13.65
C ARG A 246 0.40 -1.59 13.17
N PHE A 247 -0.23 -2.60 12.57
CA PHE A 247 0.37 -3.85 12.20
C PHE A 247 1.36 -3.67 11.03
N GLY A 248 2.58 -4.20 11.16
CA GLY A 248 3.60 -4.11 10.11
C GLY A 248 4.25 -2.74 9.93
N ARG A 249 3.87 -1.72 10.70
CA ARG A 249 4.57 -0.44 10.72
C ARG A 249 5.77 -0.52 11.64
N HIS A 250 6.95 -0.26 11.10
CA HIS A 250 8.14 -0.04 11.93
C HIS A 250 8.05 1.36 12.54
N GLY A 251 8.11 1.43 13.86
CA GLY A 251 8.04 2.70 14.58
C GLY A 251 7.75 2.53 16.07
N ALA A 252 7.86 3.63 16.80
CA ALA A 252 7.45 3.71 18.20
C ALA A 252 6.08 4.38 18.30
N TRP A 253 5.16 3.78 19.05
CA TRP A 253 3.83 4.28 19.29
C TRP A 253 3.67 4.71 20.73
N PHE A 254 3.08 5.89 20.92
CA PHE A 254 2.86 6.47 22.22
C PHE A 254 1.38 6.85 22.35
N PRO A 255 0.66 6.36 23.36
CA PRO A 255 -0.64 6.91 23.74
C PRO A 255 -0.51 8.40 24.08
N LEU A 256 -1.56 9.19 23.85
CA LEU A 256 -1.53 10.64 24.07
C LEU A 256 -1.26 11.00 25.54
N ASP A 257 -1.84 10.24 26.48
CA ASP A 257 -1.61 10.38 27.91
C ASP A 257 -0.15 10.12 28.28
N GLU A 258 0.48 9.15 27.61
CA GLU A 258 1.90 8.88 27.79
C GLU A 258 2.77 10.01 27.23
N VAL A 259 2.46 10.55 26.03
CA VAL A 259 3.14 11.72 25.48
C VAL A 259 3.02 12.90 26.45
N ASN A 260 1.82 13.18 26.94
CA ASN A 260 1.56 14.25 27.86
C ASN A 260 2.33 14.11 29.19
N SER A 261 2.59 12.87 29.64
CA SER A 261 3.36 12.63 30.86
C SER A 261 4.83 13.04 30.79
N PHE A 262 5.36 13.22 29.56
CA PHE A 262 6.72 13.73 29.31
C PHE A 262 6.76 15.23 28.98
N ILE A 263 5.62 15.90 28.90
CA ILE A 263 5.54 17.35 28.73
C ILE A 263 5.75 18.00 30.11
N VAL A 264 6.97 17.92 30.62
CA VAL A 264 7.35 18.50 31.90
C VAL A 264 8.67 19.28 31.68
N ASP A 265 8.87 20.32 32.47
CA ASP A 265 9.93 21.34 32.34
C ASP A 265 11.38 20.83 32.53
N GLN A 266 11.63 19.53 32.46
CA GLN A 266 12.94 18.97 32.70
C GLN A 266 13.55 18.35 31.43
N THR A 267 14.77 18.77 31.09
CA THR A 267 15.54 18.21 29.95
C THR A 267 15.70 16.69 30.02
N ALA A 268 15.76 16.11 31.22
CA ALA A 268 15.87 14.67 31.42
C ALA A 268 14.63 13.91 30.94
N ASP A 269 13.44 14.51 30.99
CA ASP A 269 12.20 13.91 30.51
C ASP A 269 12.13 13.91 28.97
N GLN A 270 12.60 14.97 28.32
CA GLN A 270 12.71 15.04 26.86
C GLN A 270 13.67 13.99 26.32
N ASP A 271 14.83 13.85 26.94
CA ASP A 271 15.83 12.85 26.59
C ASP A 271 15.32 11.43 26.85
N ALA A 272 14.60 11.23 27.95
CA ALA A 272 13.97 9.95 28.29
C ALA A 272 12.89 9.58 27.26
N PHE A 273 12.03 10.54 26.85
CA PHE A 273 11.03 10.32 25.81
C PHE A 273 11.67 9.92 24.48
N TRP A 274 12.71 10.66 24.06
CA TRP A 274 13.43 10.35 22.83
C TRP A 274 14.06 8.95 22.87
N LEU A 275 14.74 8.61 23.99
CA LEU A 275 15.34 7.29 24.19
C LEU A 275 14.29 6.17 24.20
N LEU A 276 13.13 6.41 24.82
CA LEU A 276 12.01 5.46 24.82
C LEU A 276 11.52 5.20 23.39
N GLY A 277 11.35 6.26 22.58
CA GLY A 277 10.99 6.15 21.17
C GLY A 277 11.95 5.29 20.38
N PHE A 278 13.23 5.56 20.51
CA PHE A 278 14.28 4.79 19.86
C PHE A 278 14.25 3.31 20.30
N LEU A 279 14.17 3.04 21.59
CA LEU A 279 14.16 1.67 22.10
C LEU A 279 12.91 0.90 21.63
N ARG A 280 11.72 1.52 21.64
CA ARG A 280 10.48 0.89 21.14
C ARG A 280 10.53 0.60 19.65
N ALA A 281 11.17 1.46 18.87
CA ALA A 281 11.31 1.25 17.43
C ALA A 281 12.25 0.08 17.09
N HIS A 282 13.20 -0.26 17.96
CA HIS A 282 14.26 -1.22 17.67
C HIS A 282 14.18 -2.51 18.51
N GLN A 283 13.41 -2.52 19.60
CA GLN A 283 13.33 -3.64 20.53
C GLN A 283 11.89 -4.16 20.62
N GLY A 284 11.70 -5.45 20.41
CA GLY A 284 10.39 -6.08 20.53
C GLY A 284 9.82 -5.96 21.96
N PRO A 285 8.49 -6.11 22.15
CA PRO A 285 7.80 -5.92 23.43
C PRO A 285 8.28 -6.88 24.54
N ASP A 286 8.71 -8.08 24.17
CA ASP A 286 9.18 -9.12 25.11
C ASP A 286 10.70 -9.25 25.14
N ALA A 287 11.42 -8.40 24.41
CA ALA A 287 12.84 -8.50 24.28
C ALA A 287 13.58 -8.14 25.58
N THR A 288 14.67 -8.86 25.82
CA THR A 288 15.74 -8.43 26.72
C THR A 288 16.79 -7.70 25.88
N PHE A 289 17.07 -6.45 26.20
CA PHE A 289 17.88 -5.58 25.36
C PHE A 289 19.01 -4.87 26.12
N MET A 290 20.00 -4.43 25.38
CA MET A 290 21.08 -3.61 25.89
C MET A 290 20.77 -2.13 25.69
N CYS A 291 21.05 -1.32 26.73
CA CYS A 291 21.06 0.14 26.62
C CYS A 291 22.41 0.63 27.19
N ALA A 292 23.47 0.27 26.47
CA ALA A 292 24.86 0.59 26.88
C ALA A 292 25.17 2.08 26.64
N ASN A 293 26.11 2.63 27.37
CA ASN A 293 26.51 4.05 27.26
C ASN A 293 27.00 4.45 25.87
N GLY A 294 27.57 3.50 25.08
CA GLY A 294 27.99 3.72 23.71
C GLY A 294 26.84 3.99 22.75
N LEU A 295 25.58 3.69 23.13
CA LEU A 295 24.40 4.06 22.33
C LEU A 295 24.28 5.59 22.19
N GLY A 296 24.79 6.36 23.14
CA GLY A 296 24.78 7.82 23.09
C GLY A 296 25.56 8.39 21.89
N GLU A 297 26.57 7.70 21.41
CA GLU A 297 27.36 8.12 20.23
C GLU A 297 26.47 8.22 18.97
N LYS A 298 25.51 7.31 18.81
CA LYS A 298 24.54 7.34 17.70
C LYS A 298 23.66 8.58 17.71
N PHE A 299 23.48 9.21 18.87
CA PHE A 299 22.63 10.38 19.07
C PHE A 299 23.42 11.68 19.20
N GLY A 300 24.76 11.61 19.16
CA GLY A 300 25.63 12.73 19.53
C GLY A 300 25.49 13.10 21.01
N TRP A 301 25.11 12.17 21.88
CA TRP A 301 24.94 12.40 23.30
C TRP A 301 26.16 11.97 24.09
N HIS A 302 26.59 12.81 25.01
CA HIS A 302 27.60 12.41 25.99
C HIS A 302 27.02 11.29 26.87
N ARG A 303 27.90 10.36 27.30
CA ARG A 303 27.54 9.17 28.10
C ARG A 303 26.70 9.47 29.34
N ILE A 304 26.92 10.63 30.01
CA ILE A 304 26.14 11.06 31.18
C ILE A 304 24.73 11.39 30.82
N ARG A 305 24.47 12.05 29.66
CA ARG A 305 23.16 12.39 29.17
C ARG A 305 22.32 11.12 28.91
N LEU A 306 22.91 10.13 28.24
CA LEU A 306 22.25 8.84 28.03
C LEU A 306 21.97 8.10 29.35
N ALA A 307 22.92 8.13 30.28
CA ALA A 307 22.76 7.48 31.58
C ALA A 307 21.62 8.10 32.39
N ASN A 308 21.45 9.43 32.34
CA ASN A 308 20.35 10.14 32.99
C ASN A 308 19.01 9.82 32.35
N ALA A 309 18.90 9.84 31.01
CA ALA A 309 17.69 9.45 30.29
C ALA A 309 17.28 8.01 30.62
N ARG A 310 18.22 7.10 30.63
CA ARG A 310 17.99 5.70 31.01
C ARG A 310 17.53 5.55 32.46
N ARG A 311 18.17 6.24 33.41
CA ARG A 311 17.77 6.26 34.82
C ARG A 311 16.34 6.76 34.95
N ARG A 312 15.99 7.83 34.26
CA ARG A 312 14.66 8.41 34.27
C ARG A 312 13.59 7.43 33.78
N LEU A 313 13.86 6.68 32.70
CA LEU A 313 12.96 5.65 32.20
C LEU A 313 12.77 4.49 33.20
N ILE A 314 13.80 4.14 33.95
CA ILE A 314 13.69 3.13 35.04
C ILE A 314 12.84 3.66 36.19
N GLU A 315 13.03 4.91 36.63
CA GLU A 315 12.24 5.58 37.65
C GLU A 315 10.77 5.68 37.26
N LEU A 316 10.48 5.99 35.99
CA LEU A 316 9.14 6.02 35.41
C LEU A 316 8.55 4.62 35.19
N GLY A 317 9.30 3.56 35.42
CA GLY A 317 8.83 2.19 35.35
C GLY A 317 8.65 1.62 33.93
N TYR A 318 9.33 2.16 32.92
CA TYR A 318 9.23 1.65 31.55
C TYR A 318 10.00 0.35 31.33
N PHE A 319 11.13 0.20 31.97
CA PHE A 319 11.89 -1.05 31.97
C PHE A 319 12.70 -1.22 33.26
N LYS A 320 13.15 -2.43 33.51
CA LYS A 320 13.91 -2.77 34.69
C LYS A 320 15.21 -3.50 34.31
N PRO A 321 16.28 -3.35 35.12
CA PRO A 321 17.49 -4.12 34.90
C PRO A 321 17.24 -5.61 35.19
N VAL A 322 17.71 -6.45 34.29
CA VAL A 322 17.74 -7.91 34.44
C VAL A 322 19.13 -8.39 34.84
N ARG A 323 20.15 -7.69 34.35
CA ARG A 323 21.54 -7.95 34.68
C ARG A 323 22.28 -6.61 34.75
N ASN A 324 22.98 -6.39 35.84
CA ASN A 324 23.86 -5.22 35.99
C ASN A 324 25.10 -5.34 35.10
N ALA A 325 25.71 -4.20 34.77
CA ALA A 325 26.97 -4.18 34.07
C ALA A 325 28.07 -4.82 34.95
N GLY A 326 28.88 -5.68 34.36
CA GLY A 326 30.04 -6.30 34.97
C GLY A 326 31.29 -6.15 34.10
N ARG A 327 32.43 -6.64 34.55
CA ARG A 327 33.69 -6.56 33.79
C ARG A 327 33.53 -7.31 32.46
N GLY A 328 33.47 -6.56 31.32
CA GLY A 328 33.27 -7.12 29.98
C GLY A 328 31.84 -7.48 29.60
N SER A 329 30.85 -7.23 30.46
CA SER A 329 29.43 -7.54 30.17
C SER A 329 28.56 -6.31 30.33
N PRO A 330 27.76 -5.90 29.29
CA PRO A 330 26.87 -4.77 29.40
C PRO A 330 25.65 -5.09 30.28
N ALA A 331 25.04 -4.04 30.83
CA ALA A 331 23.76 -4.16 31.52
C ALA A 331 22.65 -4.57 30.54
N MET A 332 21.79 -5.47 31.00
CA MET A 332 20.61 -5.93 30.26
C MET A 332 19.34 -5.46 30.94
N PHE A 333 18.36 -5.11 30.12
CA PHE A 333 17.08 -4.58 30.56
C PHE A 333 15.95 -5.38 29.93
N ARG A 334 14.77 -5.33 30.57
CA ARG A 334 13.51 -5.87 30.03
C ARG A 334 12.42 -4.85 30.25
N TRP A 335 11.49 -4.75 29.30
CA TRP A 335 10.30 -3.93 29.45
C TRP A 335 9.53 -4.31 30.72
N ALA A 336 9.11 -3.32 31.49
CA ALA A 336 8.24 -3.54 32.61
C ALA A 336 6.78 -3.71 32.14
N PRO A 337 5.97 -4.57 32.77
CA PRO A 337 4.55 -4.62 32.48
C PRO A 337 3.94 -3.24 32.75
N LYS A 338 3.15 -2.72 31.81
CA LYS A 338 2.47 -1.42 31.94
C LYS A 338 1.71 -1.38 33.27
N ARG A 339 2.14 -0.54 34.19
CA ARG A 339 1.27 -0.09 35.28
C ARG A 339 0.34 0.97 34.68
N PRO A 340 -1.00 0.90 34.91
CA PRO A 340 -1.85 2.03 34.62
C PRO A 340 -1.28 3.23 35.38
N LEU A 341 -1.03 4.33 34.70
CA LEU A 341 -0.67 5.59 35.34
C LEU A 341 -1.78 5.92 36.34
N ALA A 342 -1.45 5.92 37.63
CA ALA A 342 -2.36 6.42 38.63
C ALA A 342 -2.64 7.89 38.29
N MET A 343 -3.89 8.21 37.93
CA MET A 343 -4.33 9.58 37.82
C MET A 343 -4.08 10.26 39.15
N LYS A 344 -3.11 11.15 39.21
CA LYS A 344 -3.06 12.12 40.31
C LYS A 344 -4.16 13.13 40.01
N HIS A 345 -5.20 13.06 40.84
CA HIS A 345 -6.25 14.07 40.95
C HIS A 345 -5.66 15.43 41.38
#